data_f1d08a018cf8e0c6636b9602a66f8118
#
_entry.id   f1d08a018cf8e0c6636b9602a66f8118
#
_cell.length_a   1.000
_cell.length_b   1.000
_cell.length_c   1.000
_cell.angle_alpha   90.00
_cell.angle_beta   90.00
_cell.angle_gamma   90.00
#
_symmetry.space_group_name_H-M   'P 1'
#
loop_
_entity.id
_entity.type
_entity.pdbx_description
1 polymer ?
#
loop_
_entity_poly.entity_id
_entity_poly.type
_entity_poly.pdbx_seq_one_letter_code
_entity_poly.pdbx_strand_id
1 'polypeptide(L)'
;SGNEALDWGIVTEVVPDAELEGATDALVTELCEFAPLAQRTAKRLLNQTEEMFLSTAIEVEGHCYSRLRQTDDFREGVEAFHEKRVPKFRGT
;
A
#
# COMPACT_ATOMS: atom_id res chain seq x y z
N SER A 1 -1.16 3.79 26.60
CA SER A 1 -1.42 5.10 26.00
C SER A 1 -1.11 5.07 24.50
N GLY A 2 -1.61 6.06 23.73
CA GLY A 2 -1.29 6.19 22.32
C GLY A 2 0.21 6.33 22.07
N ASN A 3 0.91 7.09 22.89
CA ASN A 3 2.37 7.26 22.77
C ASN A 3 3.12 5.94 23.03
N GLU A 4 2.71 5.15 24.01
CA GLU A 4 3.30 3.82 24.22
C GLU A 4 3.06 2.91 23.02
N ALA A 5 1.87 2.96 22.41
CA ALA A 5 1.56 2.19 21.21
C ALA A 5 2.44 2.62 20.02
N LEU A 6 2.75 3.92 19.89
CA LEU A 6 3.67 4.44 18.88
C LEU A 6 5.10 3.95 19.14
N ASP A 7 5.58 4.04 20.38
CA ASP A 7 6.91 3.59 20.76
C ASP A 7 7.12 2.09 20.51
N TRP A 8 6.06 1.31 20.66
CA TRP A 8 6.07 -0.13 20.40
C TRP A 8 5.81 -0.51 18.93
N GLY A 9 5.58 0.47 18.05
CA GLY A 9 5.31 0.24 16.63
C GLY A 9 3.93 -0.39 16.35
N ILE A 10 2.99 -0.31 17.31
CA ILE A 10 1.62 -0.83 17.12
C ILE A 10 0.80 0.09 16.24
N VAL A 11 1.05 1.40 16.32
CA VAL A 11 0.44 2.43 15.49
C VAL A 11 1.52 3.25 14.78
N THR A 12 1.18 3.87 13.66
CA THR A 12 2.12 4.65 12.85
C THR A 12 2.16 6.13 13.24
N GLU A 13 1.07 6.62 13.84
CA GLU A 13 0.92 8.02 14.22
C GLU A 13 0.02 8.15 15.44
N VAL A 14 0.25 9.18 16.23
CA VAL A 14 -0.60 9.59 17.36
C VAL A 14 -0.85 11.08 17.27
N VAL A 15 -2.11 11.46 17.25
CA VAL A 15 -2.56 12.86 17.19
C VAL A 15 -3.52 13.16 18.34
N PRO A 16 -3.74 14.43 18.71
CA PRO A 16 -4.79 14.82 19.65
C PRO A 16 -6.17 14.37 19.14
N ASP A 17 -7.08 14.01 20.05
CA ASP A 17 -8.42 13.51 19.68
C ASP A 17 -9.16 14.44 18.70
N ALA A 18 -9.02 15.75 18.87
CA ALA A 18 -9.65 16.74 17.99
C ALA A 18 -9.09 16.75 16.55
N GLU A 19 -7.92 16.18 16.34
CA GLU A 19 -7.24 16.13 15.04
C GLU A 19 -7.35 14.76 14.35
N LEU A 20 -7.90 13.75 15.04
CA LEU A 20 -7.96 12.37 14.57
C LEU A 20 -8.69 12.23 13.24
N GLU A 21 -9.84 12.88 13.08
CA GLU A 21 -10.63 12.84 11.84
C GLU A 21 -9.83 13.43 10.67
N GLY A 22 -9.24 14.61 10.87
CA GLY A 22 -8.43 15.26 9.84
C GLY A 22 -7.18 14.47 9.45
N ALA A 23 -6.47 13.90 10.41
CA ALA A 23 -5.30 13.04 10.16
C ALA A 23 -5.72 11.75 9.40
N THR A 24 -6.85 11.16 9.79
CA THR A 24 -7.40 9.97 9.10
C THR A 24 -7.77 10.29 7.65
N ASP A 25 -8.47 11.39 7.41
CA ASP A 25 -8.87 11.81 6.06
C ASP A 25 -7.65 12.11 5.17
N ALA A 26 -6.61 12.72 5.72
CA ALA A 26 -5.36 12.97 5.01
C ALA A 26 -4.69 11.65 4.60
N LEU A 27 -4.56 10.70 5.52
CA LEU A 27 -3.98 9.39 5.23
C LEU A 27 -4.79 8.60 4.20
N VAL A 28 -6.13 8.60 4.32
CA VAL A 28 -7.02 7.94 3.35
C VAL A 28 -6.87 8.57 1.97
N THR A 29 -6.79 9.90 1.89
CA THR A 29 -6.59 10.62 0.63
C THR A 29 -5.27 10.21 -0.03
N GLU A 30 -4.17 10.16 0.73
CA GLU A 30 -2.88 9.69 0.25
C GLU A 30 -2.95 8.24 -0.26
N LEU A 31 -3.57 7.35 0.50
CA LEU A 31 -3.74 5.94 0.10
C LEU A 31 -4.57 5.79 -1.18
N CYS A 32 -5.54 6.66 -1.42
CA CYS A 32 -6.36 6.65 -2.63
C CYS A 32 -5.60 7.09 -3.90
N GLU A 33 -4.42 7.69 -3.77
CA GLU A 33 -3.56 8.07 -4.90
C GLU A 33 -2.78 6.87 -5.47
N PHE A 34 -2.70 5.76 -4.75
CA PHE A 34 -2.00 4.55 -5.20
C PHE A 34 -2.89 3.59 -6.00
N ALA A 35 -2.25 2.73 -6.80
CA ALA A 35 -2.94 1.71 -7.58
C ALA A 35 -3.71 0.71 -6.67
N PRO A 36 -5.04 0.62 -6.78
CA PRO A 36 -5.86 -0.18 -5.85
C PRO A 36 -5.53 -1.67 -5.85
N LEU A 37 -5.21 -2.24 -7.01
CA LEU A 37 -4.83 -3.65 -7.12
C LEU A 37 -3.49 -3.93 -6.46
N ALA A 38 -2.53 -3.01 -6.57
CA ALA A 38 -1.22 -3.14 -5.93
C ALA A 38 -1.36 -3.11 -4.40
N GLN A 39 -2.11 -2.15 -3.85
CA GLN A 39 -2.37 -2.06 -2.41
C GLN A 39 -3.05 -3.31 -1.86
N ARG A 40 -4.10 -3.77 -2.55
CA ARG A 40 -4.85 -4.97 -2.16
C ARG A 40 -3.97 -6.21 -2.17
N THR A 41 -3.11 -6.33 -3.19
CA THR A 41 -2.18 -7.44 -3.33
C THR A 41 -1.09 -7.37 -2.24
N ALA A 42 -0.51 -6.21 -1.98
CA ALA A 42 0.49 -6.02 -0.94
C ALA A 42 -0.07 -6.36 0.45
N LYS A 43 -1.26 -5.86 0.79
CA LYS A 43 -1.92 -6.17 2.06
C LYS A 43 -2.13 -7.67 2.25
N ARG A 44 -2.64 -8.36 1.21
CA ARG A 44 -2.83 -9.80 1.26
C ARG A 44 -1.51 -10.55 1.37
N LEU A 45 -0.50 -10.13 0.61
CA LEU A 45 0.81 -10.76 0.63
C LEU A 45 1.46 -10.66 2.02
N LEU A 46 1.45 -9.48 2.64
CA LEU A 46 1.96 -9.28 4.00
C LEU A 46 1.28 -10.23 5.00
N ASN A 47 -0.04 -10.33 4.97
CA ASN A 47 -0.78 -11.22 5.87
C ASN A 47 -0.50 -12.71 5.62
N GLN A 48 -0.25 -13.11 4.37
CA GLN A 48 0.01 -14.52 4.01
C GLN A 48 1.44 -14.95 4.30
N THR A 49 2.40 -14.04 4.20
CA THR A 49 3.83 -14.36 4.31
C THR A 49 4.34 -14.38 5.75
N GLU A 50 3.54 -13.92 6.72
CA GLU A 50 3.93 -13.84 8.14
C GLU A 50 4.39 -15.20 8.71
N GLU A 51 3.76 -16.31 8.28
CA GLU A 51 4.09 -17.66 8.73
C GLU A 51 4.83 -18.51 7.68
N MET A 52 5.29 -17.90 6.59
CA MET A 52 5.98 -18.61 5.50
C MET A 52 7.50 -18.59 5.67
N PHE A 53 8.17 -19.62 5.15
CA PHE A 53 9.61 -19.55 4.93
C PHE A 53 9.93 -18.43 3.93
N LEU A 54 11.03 -17.72 4.16
CA LEU A 54 11.45 -16.58 3.32
C LEU A 54 11.52 -16.94 1.82
N SER A 55 12.04 -18.10 1.47
CA SER A 55 12.11 -18.56 0.07
C SER A 55 10.74 -18.65 -0.59
N THR A 56 9.76 -19.22 0.12
CA THR A 56 8.38 -19.33 -0.35
C THR A 56 7.72 -17.95 -0.46
N ALA A 57 7.94 -17.08 0.53
CA ALA A 57 7.43 -15.72 0.52
C ALA A 57 7.93 -14.94 -0.72
N ILE A 58 9.22 -15.06 -1.07
CA ILE A 58 9.81 -14.43 -2.25
C ILE A 58 9.18 -14.97 -3.55
N GLU A 59 8.93 -16.28 -3.65
CA GLU A 59 8.24 -16.86 -4.82
C GLU A 59 6.82 -16.31 -4.97
N VAL A 60 6.06 -16.27 -3.88
CA VAL A 60 4.69 -15.74 -3.88
C VAL A 60 4.68 -14.27 -4.26
N GLU A 61 5.62 -13.47 -3.74
CA GLU A 61 5.79 -12.07 -4.14
C GLU A 61 6.06 -11.93 -5.65
N GLY A 62 6.96 -12.75 -6.19
CA GLY A 62 7.27 -12.78 -7.63
C GLY A 62 6.04 -13.07 -8.50
N HIS A 63 5.21 -14.02 -8.09
CA HIS A 63 3.94 -14.31 -8.77
C HIS A 63 2.95 -13.15 -8.68
N CYS A 64 2.82 -12.52 -7.53
CA CYS A 64 1.98 -11.34 -7.34
C CYS A 64 2.44 -10.18 -8.24
N TYR A 65 3.73 -9.91 -8.27
CA TYR A 65 4.31 -8.88 -9.12
C TYR A 65 4.08 -9.15 -10.61
N SER A 66 4.30 -10.39 -11.06
CA SER A 66 4.05 -10.79 -12.45
C SER A 66 2.60 -10.56 -12.89
N ARG A 67 1.64 -10.79 -12.00
CA ARG A 67 0.21 -10.52 -12.27
C ARG A 67 -0.07 -9.03 -12.32
N LEU A 68 0.47 -8.24 -11.40
CA LEU A 68 0.28 -6.78 -11.39
C LEU A 68 0.84 -6.11 -12.63
N ARG A 69 1.96 -6.61 -13.18
CA ARG A 69 2.54 -6.10 -14.44
C ARG A 69 1.63 -6.22 -15.65
N GLN A 70 0.61 -7.07 -15.60
CA GLN A 70 -0.35 -7.26 -16.71
C GLN A 70 -1.56 -6.32 -16.62
N THR A 71 -1.65 -5.52 -15.55
CA THR A 71 -2.77 -4.60 -15.32
C THR A 71 -2.63 -3.30 -16.11
N ASP A 72 -3.75 -2.67 -16.36
CA ASP A 72 -3.78 -1.34 -16.97
C ASP A 72 -3.17 -0.30 -16.04
N ASP A 73 -3.38 -0.43 -14.74
CA ASP A 73 -2.79 0.46 -13.74
C ASP A 73 -1.25 0.39 -13.74
N PHE A 74 -0.66 -0.79 -14.00
CA PHE A 74 0.80 -0.87 -14.14
C PHE A 74 1.29 -0.09 -15.36
N ARG A 75 0.61 -0.22 -16.50
CA ARG A 75 0.96 0.54 -17.72
C ARG A 75 0.81 2.04 -17.50
N GLU A 76 -0.32 2.46 -16.90
CA GLU A 76 -0.56 3.84 -16.54
C GLU A 76 0.55 4.40 -15.62
N GLY A 77 0.96 3.64 -14.61
CA GLY A 77 2.03 4.04 -13.70
C GLY A 77 3.36 4.25 -14.41
N VAL A 78 3.73 3.35 -15.32
CA VAL A 78 4.96 3.45 -16.12
C VAL A 78 4.91 4.66 -17.08
N GLU A 79 3.79 4.84 -17.78
CA GLU A 79 3.59 5.96 -18.71
C GLU A 79 3.63 7.30 -17.97
N ALA A 80 2.90 7.41 -16.85
CA ALA A 80 2.87 8.61 -16.03
C ALA A 80 4.27 8.98 -15.49
N PHE A 81 5.05 7.98 -15.10
CA PHE A 81 6.43 8.19 -14.66
C PHE A 81 7.32 8.78 -15.78
N HIS A 82 7.24 8.22 -17.00
CA HIS A 82 7.99 8.72 -18.13
C HIS A 82 7.56 10.13 -18.57
N GLU A 83 6.27 10.40 -18.51
CA GLU A 83 5.67 11.70 -18.87
C GLU A 83 5.75 12.74 -17.75
N LYS A 84 6.23 12.36 -16.56
CA LYS A 84 6.32 13.19 -15.35
C LYS A 84 4.97 13.80 -14.95
N ARG A 85 3.91 13.04 -15.04
CA ARG A 85 2.55 13.42 -14.64
C ARG A 85 2.04 12.53 -13.51
N VAL A 86 0.97 12.98 -12.84
CA VAL A 86 0.27 12.16 -11.85
C VAL A 86 -0.47 11.02 -12.56
N PRO A 87 -0.31 9.76 -12.12
CA PRO A 87 -1.03 8.62 -12.69
C PRO A 87 -2.52 8.67 -12.30
N LYS A 88 -3.35 8.06 -13.14
CA LYS A 88 -4.79 7.93 -12.93
C LYS A 88 -5.18 6.45 -12.85
N PHE A 89 -5.02 5.88 -11.68
CA PHE A 89 -5.33 4.47 -11.45
C PHE A 89 -6.83 4.21 -11.40
N ARG A 90 -7.25 3.06 -11.93
CA ARG A 90 -8.66 2.65 -12.04
C ARG A 90 -8.96 1.31 -11.37
N GLY A 91 -7.94 0.57 -10.93
CA GLY A 91 -8.08 -0.76 -10.36
C GLY A 91 -8.33 -1.85 -11.41
N THR A 92 -7.81 -1.68 -12.60
CA THR A 92 -7.96 -2.62 -13.74
C THR A 92 -6.63 -3.05 -14.32
#